data_30168622fbbcafa9a2bece0d570b186a
#
_entry.id   30168622fbbcafa9a2bece0d570b186a
#
_cell.length_a   1.000
_cell.length_b   1.000
_cell.length_c   1.000
_cell.angle_alpha   90.00
_cell.angle_beta   90.00
_cell.angle_gamma   90.00
#
_symmetry.space_group_name_H-M   'P 1'
#
loop_
_entity.id
_entity.type
_entity.pdbx_description
1 polymer ?
#
loop_
_entity_poly.entity_id
_entity_poly.type
_entity_poly.pdbx_seq_one_letter_code
_entity_poly.pdbx_strand_id
1 'polypeptide(L)'
;GHGQKDPVLHGTRKKLKTAIGGTILAGAIGGSAFSDKAMGVLTQHINNVQITKKAEWEADNLAFDYCYQAGYNPGAGAALWERVIEKKGDTAGNFIGEIFSPNDHPGHKERRDNYEKKISALSGGRVTIKNNSDVVQINKKDFLKPAPLADMSSTERKYLVMGNLAAAYDHGQNIYDAYVQNGTVMLGNQAIFTPVSGDISAEEAVAILNRIK
;
A
#
# COMPACT_ATOMS: atom_id res chain seq x y z
N GLY A 1 26.62 -25.18 -14.14
CA GLY A 1 26.07 -23.97 -14.71
C GLY A 1 26.12 -22.83 -13.70
N HIS A 2 27.03 -21.88 -13.90
CA HIS A 2 27.13 -20.69 -13.05
C HIS A 2 25.98 -19.73 -13.39
N GLY A 3 25.01 -19.55 -12.48
CA GLY A 3 24.03 -18.51 -12.55
C GLY A 3 24.72 -17.15 -12.39
N GLN A 4 24.87 -16.40 -13.46
CA GLN A 4 25.27 -15.00 -13.41
C GLN A 4 24.19 -14.23 -12.62
N LYS A 5 24.56 -13.74 -11.45
CA LYS A 5 23.73 -12.80 -10.70
C LYS A 5 23.74 -11.49 -11.47
N ASP A 6 22.60 -11.12 -12.02
CA ASP A 6 22.43 -9.90 -12.81
C ASP A 6 22.75 -8.66 -11.95
N PRO A 7 23.82 -7.89 -12.25
CA PRO A 7 24.23 -6.72 -11.47
C PRO A 7 23.18 -5.61 -11.45
N VAL A 8 22.34 -5.56 -12.48
CA VAL A 8 21.25 -4.56 -12.60
C VAL A 8 20.21 -4.82 -11.53
N LEU A 9 19.83 -6.07 -11.29
CA LEU A 9 18.85 -6.46 -10.28
C LEU A 9 19.34 -6.14 -8.85
N HIS A 10 20.64 -6.28 -8.60
CA HIS A 10 21.23 -6.03 -7.27
C HIS A 10 21.32 -4.51 -6.96
N GLY A 11 21.68 -3.70 -7.95
CA GLY A 11 21.72 -2.24 -7.83
C GLY A 11 20.32 -1.63 -7.61
N THR A 12 19.33 -2.16 -8.30
CA THR A 12 17.93 -1.76 -8.17
C THR A 12 17.36 -2.13 -6.80
N ARG A 13 17.68 -3.33 -6.27
CA ARG A 13 17.29 -3.75 -4.91
C ARG A 13 17.82 -2.81 -3.83
N LYS A 14 19.08 -2.36 -3.94
CA LYS A 14 19.69 -1.45 -2.94
C LYS A 14 19.07 -0.06 -3.00
N LYS A 15 18.83 0.48 -4.19
CA LYS A 15 18.19 1.80 -4.39
C LYS A 15 16.74 1.80 -3.97
N LEU A 16 15.99 0.73 -4.28
CA LEU A 16 14.59 0.57 -3.88
C LEU A 16 14.47 0.43 -2.35
N LYS A 17 15.34 -0.36 -1.71
CA LYS A 17 15.38 -0.46 -0.23
C LYS A 17 15.65 0.90 0.43
N THR A 18 16.56 1.70 -0.12
CA THR A 18 16.91 3.01 0.47
C THR A 18 15.80 4.04 0.26
N ALA A 19 15.18 4.07 -0.92
CA ALA A 19 14.12 5.01 -1.23
C ALA A 19 12.79 4.66 -0.54
N ILE A 20 12.42 3.38 -0.51
CA ILE A 20 11.21 2.90 0.16
C ILE A 20 11.41 2.91 1.67
N GLY A 21 12.58 2.50 2.18
CA GLY A 21 12.88 2.45 3.61
C GLY A 21 12.79 3.80 4.32
N GLY A 22 13.39 4.83 3.74
CA GLY A 22 13.33 6.18 4.33
C GLY A 22 11.95 6.84 4.26
N THR A 23 11.10 6.39 3.35
CA THR A 23 9.83 7.04 3.03
C THR A 23 8.64 6.39 3.76
N ILE A 24 8.68 5.08 4.00
CA ILE A 24 7.60 4.35 4.68
C ILE A 24 7.66 4.56 6.19
N LEU A 25 8.83 4.72 6.79
CA LEU A 25 8.95 5.13 8.18
C LEU A 25 8.33 6.53 8.42
N ALA A 26 8.46 7.45 7.44
CA ALA A 26 7.79 8.74 7.46
C ALA A 26 6.28 8.67 7.20
N GLY A 27 5.80 7.70 6.42
CA GLY A 27 4.38 7.47 6.14
C GLY A 27 3.61 6.89 7.32
N ALA A 28 4.27 6.10 8.18
CA ALA A 28 3.71 5.68 9.47
C ALA A 28 3.54 6.87 10.44
N ILE A 29 4.26 7.98 10.20
CA ILE A 29 4.30 9.19 11.04
C ILE A 29 3.64 10.41 10.34
N GLY A 30 3.00 10.25 9.17
CA GLY A 30 2.16 11.28 8.53
C GLY A 30 2.92 12.42 7.85
N GLY A 31 3.89 12.16 6.99
CA GLY A 31 4.64 13.19 6.29
C GLY A 31 4.56 13.14 4.76
N SER A 32 4.47 14.33 4.12
CA SER A 32 4.39 14.55 2.67
C SER A 32 5.61 14.05 1.86
N ALA A 33 6.72 13.76 2.54
CA ALA A 33 7.96 13.27 1.92
C ALA A 33 7.83 11.87 1.27
N PHE A 34 6.72 11.14 1.53
CA PHE A 34 6.44 9.85 0.91
C PHE A 34 6.21 9.98 -0.60
N SER A 35 5.54 11.06 -1.04
CA SER A 35 5.02 11.14 -2.40
C SER A 35 6.09 11.38 -3.46
N ASP A 36 6.98 12.33 -3.24
CA ASP A 36 7.83 12.84 -4.31
C ASP A 36 9.05 11.95 -4.57
N LYS A 37 9.64 11.39 -3.50
CA LYS A 37 10.75 10.44 -3.64
C LYS A 37 10.32 9.09 -4.18
N ALA A 38 9.17 8.54 -3.71
CA ALA A 38 8.65 7.28 -4.23
C ALA A 38 8.22 7.41 -5.69
N MET A 39 7.59 8.52 -6.06
CA MET A 39 7.26 8.85 -7.45
C MET A 39 8.52 9.04 -8.32
N GLY A 40 9.54 9.71 -7.80
CA GLY A 40 10.80 9.91 -8.51
C GLY A 40 11.55 8.60 -8.81
N VAL A 41 11.61 7.68 -7.86
CA VAL A 41 12.26 6.37 -8.03
C VAL A 41 11.47 5.50 -9.01
N LEU A 42 10.13 5.51 -8.92
CA LEU A 42 9.26 4.77 -9.85
C LEU A 42 9.42 5.32 -11.28
N THR A 43 9.40 6.64 -11.46
CA THR A 43 9.57 7.31 -12.76
C THR A 43 10.93 6.99 -13.39
N GLN A 44 12.01 7.03 -12.61
CA GLN A 44 13.36 6.74 -13.09
C GLN A 44 13.54 5.28 -13.53
N HIS A 45 12.83 4.35 -12.87
CA HIS A 45 12.90 2.92 -13.22
C HIS A 45 12.13 2.61 -14.50
N ILE A 46 11.01 3.25 -14.72
CA ILE A 46 10.13 3.07 -15.87
C ILE A 46 10.76 3.63 -17.17
N ASN A 47 11.50 4.73 -17.08
CA ASN A 47 12.11 5.38 -18.27
C ASN A 47 13.28 4.62 -18.91
N ASN A 48 13.77 3.54 -18.31
CA ASN A 48 15.00 2.88 -18.75
C ASN A 48 14.84 1.48 -19.36
N VAL A 49 13.61 0.94 -19.48
CA VAL A 49 13.43 -0.46 -19.94
C VAL A 49 12.20 -0.54 -20.86
N GLN A 50 12.33 -1.19 -22.02
CA GLN A 50 11.17 -1.68 -22.79
C GLN A 50 10.47 -2.77 -21.96
N ILE A 51 9.42 -2.39 -21.24
CA ILE A 51 8.75 -3.27 -20.28
C ILE A 51 7.44 -3.75 -20.90
N THR A 52 7.28 -5.06 -21.02
CA THR A 52 6.01 -5.67 -21.41
C THR A 52 5.03 -5.69 -20.24
N LYS A 53 3.72 -5.75 -20.51
CA LYS A 53 2.65 -5.91 -19.50
C LYS A 53 2.97 -7.03 -18.49
N LYS A 54 3.55 -8.15 -18.96
CA LYS A 54 3.97 -9.26 -18.11
C LYS A 54 5.10 -8.87 -17.14
N ALA A 55 6.10 -8.15 -17.62
CA ALA A 55 7.23 -7.73 -16.78
C ALA A 55 6.81 -6.71 -15.70
N GLU A 56 5.81 -5.86 -16.00
CA GLU A 56 5.23 -4.96 -15.00
C GLU A 56 4.50 -5.71 -13.90
N TRP A 57 3.71 -6.73 -14.25
CA TRP A 57 3.06 -7.60 -13.26
C TRP A 57 4.07 -8.35 -12.39
N GLU A 58 5.15 -8.87 -12.97
CA GLU A 58 6.24 -9.49 -12.20
C GLU A 58 6.92 -8.48 -11.27
N ALA A 59 7.20 -7.27 -11.76
CA ALA A 59 7.82 -6.21 -10.96
C ALA A 59 6.93 -5.78 -9.79
N ASP A 60 5.63 -5.58 -10.02
CA ASP A 60 4.67 -5.25 -8.96
C ASP A 60 4.54 -6.37 -7.93
N ASN A 61 4.49 -7.61 -8.37
CA ASN A 61 4.40 -8.75 -7.48
C ASN A 61 5.66 -8.87 -6.60
N LEU A 62 6.84 -8.74 -7.20
CA LEU A 62 8.10 -8.75 -6.47
C LEU A 62 8.23 -7.55 -5.52
N ALA A 63 7.79 -6.37 -5.95
CA ALA A 63 7.78 -5.17 -5.11
C ALA A 63 6.91 -5.36 -3.87
N PHE A 64 5.70 -5.90 -4.04
CA PHE A 64 4.82 -6.24 -2.93
C PHE A 64 5.49 -7.20 -1.94
N ASP A 65 5.99 -8.33 -2.45
CA ASP A 65 6.57 -9.37 -1.61
C ASP A 65 7.82 -8.87 -0.86
N TYR A 66 8.70 -8.12 -1.53
CA TYR A 66 9.91 -7.57 -0.88
C TYR A 66 9.58 -6.48 0.14
N CYS A 67 8.63 -5.59 -0.15
CA CYS A 67 8.20 -4.57 0.80
C CYS A 67 7.61 -5.23 2.05
N TYR A 68 6.75 -6.22 1.88
CA TYR A 68 6.13 -6.93 2.99
C TYR A 68 7.17 -7.71 3.83
N GLN A 69 8.05 -8.50 3.19
CA GLN A 69 9.13 -9.24 3.88
C GLN A 69 10.12 -8.32 4.61
N ALA A 70 10.28 -7.09 4.14
CA ALA A 70 11.10 -6.08 4.79
C ALA A 70 10.39 -5.37 5.97
N GLY A 71 9.16 -5.78 6.31
CA GLY A 71 8.37 -5.24 7.43
C GLY A 71 7.65 -3.92 7.10
N TYR A 72 7.52 -3.57 5.83
CA TYR A 72 6.77 -2.38 5.43
C TYR A 72 5.27 -2.66 5.31
N ASN A 73 4.48 -1.59 5.40
CA ASN A 73 3.03 -1.67 5.20
C ASN A 73 2.70 -2.20 3.80
N PRO A 74 2.05 -3.38 3.67
CA PRO A 74 1.71 -3.95 2.37
C PRO A 74 0.70 -3.10 1.58
N GLY A 75 -0.01 -2.17 2.23
CA GLY A 75 -0.93 -1.23 1.59
C GLY A 75 -0.26 -0.10 0.82
N ALA A 76 1.06 0.12 1.02
CA ALA A 76 1.77 1.26 0.44
C ALA A 76 1.74 1.26 -1.10
N GLY A 77 1.82 0.09 -1.74
CA GLY A 77 1.76 -0.02 -3.20
C GLY A 77 0.39 0.39 -3.76
N ALA A 78 -0.69 -0.06 -3.15
CA ALA A 78 -2.04 0.34 -3.55
C ALA A 78 -2.29 1.83 -3.33
N ALA A 79 -1.85 2.39 -2.19
CA ALA A 79 -1.94 3.82 -1.90
C ALA A 79 -1.16 4.67 -2.92
N LEU A 80 0.02 4.21 -3.34
CA LEU A 80 0.83 4.87 -4.37
C LEU A 80 0.10 4.91 -5.71
N TRP A 81 -0.47 3.79 -6.16
CA TRP A 81 -1.22 3.75 -7.41
C TRP A 81 -2.49 4.58 -7.35
N GLU A 82 -3.19 4.63 -6.21
CA GLU A 82 -4.32 5.53 -6.03
C GLU A 82 -3.91 7.00 -6.20
N ARG A 83 -2.81 7.42 -5.60
CA ARG A 83 -2.26 8.77 -5.79
C ARG A 83 -1.93 9.07 -7.25
N VAL A 84 -1.39 8.09 -8.00
CA VAL A 84 -1.13 8.25 -9.43
C VAL A 84 -2.44 8.45 -10.20
N ILE A 85 -3.47 7.66 -9.90
CA ILE A 85 -4.80 7.76 -10.50
C ILE A 85 -5.43 9.14 -10.22
N GLU A 86 -5.39 9.60 -8.99
CA GLU A 86 -5.94 10.91 -8.58
C GLU A 86 -5.22 12.09 -9.27
N LYS A 87 -3.89 12.01 -9.41
CA LYS A 87 -3.11 13.10 -10.01
C LYS A 87 -3.05 13.06 -11.54
N LYS A 88 -3.12 11.90 -12.16
CA LYS A 88 -2.85 11.72 -13.60
C LYS A 88 -3.96 11.01 -14.37
N GLY A 89 -4.96 10.48 -13.68
CA GLY A 89 -6.01 9.65 -14.28
C GLY A 89 -5.56 8.20 -14.50
N ASP A 90 -6.48 7.40 -15.07
CA ASP A 90 -6.32 5.95 -15.23
C ASP A 90 -5.67 5.55 -16.56
N THR A 91 -4.95 6.42 -17.21
CA THR A 91 -4.36 6.15 -18.52
C THR A 91 -2.95 5.60 -18.41
N ALA A 92 -2.73 4.39 -18.94
CA ALA A 92 -1.41 3.74 -19.01
C ALA A 92 -0.37 4.56 -19.82
N GLY A 93 -0.81 5.46 -20.73
CA GLY A 93 0.06 6.18 -21.64
C GLY A 93 0.63 7.51 -21.14
N ASN A 94 0.01 8.15 -20.16
CA ASN A 94 0.38 9.53 -19.77
C ASN A 94 1.54 9.61 -18.77
N PHE A 95 1.99 8.49 -18.21
CA PHE A 95 3.08 8.47 -17.24
C PHE A 95 4.46 8.34 -17.91
N ILE A 96 4.50 7.71 -19.07
CA ILE A 96 5.73 7.44 -19.83
C ILE A 96 5.51 8.00 -21.23
N GLY A 97 5.86 9.24 -21.47
CA GLY A 97 5.64 9.95 -22.75
C GLY A 97 5.60 9.08 -24.00
N GLU A 98 4.70 9.40 -24.90
CA GLU A 98 4.47 9.11 -26.33
C GLU A 98 5.11 7.88 -27.04
N ILE A 99 5.89 7.02 -26.37
CA ILE A 99 6.70 5.97 -27.02
C ILE A 99 6.04 4.59 -26.95
N PHE A 100 5.04 4.37 -26.10
CA PHE A 100 4.44 3.04 -25.91
C PHE A 100 2.95 3.00 -26.25
N SER A 101 2.54 1.92 -26.91
CA SER A 101 1.14 1.66 -27.24
C SER A 101 0.31 1.54 -25.96
N PRO A 102 -0.82 2.25 -25.82
CA PRO A 102 -1.68 2.20 -24.63
C PRO A 102 -2.18 0.80 -24.27
N ASN A 103 -2.07 -0.16 -25.17
CA ASN A 103 -2.58 -1.53 -25.00
C ASN A 103 -1.56 -2.51 -24.40
N ASP A 104 -0.28 -2.09 -24.27
CA ASP A 104 0.79 -3.00 -23.85
C ASP A 104 1.10 -2.94 -22.34
N HIS A 105 0.49 -2.00 -21.60
CA HIS A 105 0.70 -1.81 -20.17
C HIS A 105 -0.60 -2.02 -19.37
N PRO A 106 -0.54 -2.58 -18.15
CA PRO A 106 -1.71 -2.59 -17.27
C PRO A 106 -2.08 -1.17 -16.86
N GLY A 107 -3.37 -0.87 -16.82
CA GLY A 107 -3.87 0.41 -16.30
C GLY A 107 -3.51 0.61 -14.82
N HIS A 108 -3.43 1.86 -14.39
CA HIS A 108 -3.10 2.19 -13.00
C HIS A 108 -4.12 1.59 -12.02
N LYS A 109 -5.40 1.54 -12.39
CA LYS A 109 -6.45 0.86 -11.60
C LYS A 109 -6.22 -0.63 -11.51
N GLU A 110 -5.87 -1.31 -12.63
CA GLU A 110 -5.58 -2.74 -12.61
C GLU A 110 -4.43 -3.07 -11.66
N ARG A 111 -3.38 -2.24 -11.63
CA ARG A 111 -2.23 -2.39 -10.74
C ARG A 111 -2.62 -2.17 -9.28
N ARG A 112 -3.35 -1.10 -8.97
CA ARG A 112 -3.91 -0.87 -7.63
C ARG A 112 -4.76 -2.05 -7.15
N ASP A 113 -5.67 -2.53 -8.00
CA ASP A 113 -6.59 -3.63 -7.67
C ASP A 113 -5.84 -4.94 -7.45
N ASN A 114 -4.72 -5.16 -8.16
CA ASN A 114 -3.85 -6.30 -7.90
C ASN A 114 -3.20 -6.22 -6.51
N TYR A 115 -2.72 -5.05 -6.11
CA TYR A 115 -2.20 -4.84 -4.75
C TYR A 115 -3.29 -5.06 -3.70
N GLU A 116 -4.51 -4.54 -3.91
CA GLU A 116 -5.65 -4.75 -3.01
C GLU A 116 -5.98 -6.24 -2.82
N LYS A 117 -6.01 -7.02 -3.90
CA LYS A 117 -6.22 -8.48 -3.84
C LYS A 117 -5.12 -9.17 -3.03
N LYS A 118 -3.86 -8.80 -3.21
CA LYS A 118 -2.74 -9.36 -2.45
C LYS A 118 -2.84 -9.01 -0.96
N ILE A 119 -3.16 -7.77 -0.63
CA ILE A 119 -3.37 -7.33 0.76
C ILE A 119 -4.51 -8.14 1.39
N SER A 120 -5.64 -8.28 0.70
CA SER A 120 -6.76 -9.08 1.20
C SER A 120 -6.34 -10.54 1.42
N ALA A 121 -5.56 -11.12 0.50
CA ALA A 121 -5.08 -12.50 0.61
C ALA A 121 -4.21 -12.73 1.86
N LEU A 122 -3.37 -11.77 2.28
CA LEU A 122 -2.60 -11.87 3.53
C LEU A 122 -3.48 -12.11 4.76
N SER A 123 -4.67 -11.52 4.79
CA SER A 123 -5.63 -11.71 5.90
C SER A 123 -6.54 -12.93 5.71
N GLY A 124 -6.29 -13.77 4.70
CA GLY A 124 -7.21 -14.84 4.32
C GLY A 124 -8.57 -14.34 3.82
N GLY A 125 -8.60 -13.15 3.18
CA GLY A 125 -9.82 -12.52 2.66
C GLY A 125 -10.67 -11.82 3.73
N ARG A 126 -10.20 -11.71 4.96
CA ARG A 126 -10.97 -11.12 6.07
C ARG A 126 -10.97 -9.60 6.05
N VAL A 127 -9.86 -8.99 5.61
CA VAL A 127 -9.72 -7.53 5.47
C VAL A 127 -9.95 -7.16 4.01
N THR A 128 -10.93 -6.30 3.76
CA THR A 128 -11.35 -5.90 2.41
C THR A 128 -11.72 -4.42 2.39
N ILE A 129 -11.89 -3.87 1.19
CA ILE A 129 -12.54 -2.58 0.99
C ILE A 129 -14.00 -2.82 0.56
N LYS A 130 -14.92 -2.05 1.14
CA LYS A 130 -16.33 -2.08 0.75
C LYS A 130 -16.48 -1.57 -0.69
N ASN A 131 -17.21 -2.30 -1.51
CA ASN A 131 -17.42 -1.94 -2.92
C ASN A 131 -17.85 -0.49 -3.10
N ASN A 132 -17.22 0.21 -4.04
CA ASN A 132 -17.47 1.62 -4.38
C ASN A 132 -17.40 2.57 -3.16
N SER A 133 -16.52 2.31 -2.22
CA SER A 133 -16.38 3.08 -0.97
C SER A 133 -14.92 3.14 -0.51
N ASP A 134 -14.64 4.06 0.42
CA ASP A 134 -13.37 4.14 1.13
C ASP A 134 -13.43 3.44 2.50
N VAL A 135 -14.45 2.64 2.74
CA VAL A 135 -14.62 1.92 4.01
C VAL A 135 -13.79 0.65 4.02
N VAL A 136 -12.90 0.54 4.98
CA VAL A 136 -12.20 -0.70 5.31
C VAL A 136 -13.14 -1.61 6.07
N GLN A 137 -13.24 -2.87 5.67
CA GLN A 137 -14.06 -3.89 6.30
C GLN A 137 -13.22 -5.01 6.89
N ILE A 138 -13.70 -5.60 7.97
CA ILE A 138 -13.18 -6.82 8.59
C ILE A 138 -14.34 -7.81 8.71
N ASN A 139 -14.17 -9.03 8.20
CA ASN A 139 -15.21 -10.05 8.19
C ASN A 139 -16.55 -9.52 7.59
N LYS A 140 -16.46 -8.69 6.53
CA LYS A 140 -17.58 -8.00 5.84
C LYS A 140 -18.35 -6.98 6.71
N LYS A 141 -17.81 -6.61 7.88
CA LYS A 141 -18.37 -5.55 8.73
C LYS A 141 -17.56 -4.28 8.58
N ASP A 142 -18.24 -3.14 8.50
CA ASP A 142 -17.59 -1.83 8.36
C ASP A 142 -16.76 -1.53 9.61
N PHE A 143 -15.49 -1.17 9.38
CA PHE A 143 -14.56 -0.78 10.43
C PHE A 143 -14.36 0.73 10.45
N LEU A 144 -13.81 1.29 9.38
CA LEU A 144 -13.35 2.66 9.31
C LEU A 144 -13.40 3.18 7.88
N LYS A 145 -13.87 4.42 7.71
CA LYS A 145 -13.58 5.26 6.54
C LYS A 145 -12.58 6.31 6.99
N PRO A 146 -11.29 6.23 6.58
CA PRO A 146 -10.30 7.20 7.02
C PRO A 146 -10.58 8.59 6.46
N ALA A 147 -10.41 9.64 7.27
CA ALA A 147 -10.41 11.02 6.81
C ALA A 147 -9.12 11.33 6.01
N PRO A 148 -9.12 12.33 5.14
CA PRO A 148 -7.89 12.76 4.48
C PRO A 148 -6.89 13.35 5.49
N LEU A 149 -5.59 13.29 5.17
CA LEU A 149 -4.53 13.84 6.00
C LEU A 149 -3.52 14.60 5.12
N ALA A 150 -3.40 15.89 5.32
CA ALA A 150 -2.49 16.76 4.55
C ALA A 150 -2.69 16.55 3.02
N ASP A 151 -1.68 16.04 2.33
CA ASP A 151 -1.70 15.75 0.90
C ASP A 151 -2.12 14.31 0.55
N MET A 152 -2.60 13.54 1.54
CA MET A 152 -3.05 12.16 1.38
C MET A 152 -4.58 12.07 1.44
N SER A 153 -5.18 11.53 0.39
CA SER A 153 -6.64 11.37 0.32
C SER A 153 -7.16 10.28 1.27
N SER A 154 -8.48 10.30 1.52
CA SER A 154 -9.19 9.20 2.20
C SER A 154 -8.95 7.87 1.49
N THR A 155 -8.99 7.90 0.16
CA THR A 155 -8.80 6.73 -0.70
C THR A 155 -7.37 6.16 -0.60
N GLU A 156 -6.34 7.00 -0.51
CA GLU A 156 -4.97 6.54 -0.23
C GLU A 156 -4.86 5.93 1.17
N ARG A 157 -5.40 6.63 2.18
CA ARG A 157 -5.30 6.19 3.59
C ARG A 157 -6.01 4.87 3.86
N LYS A 158 -7.12 4.56 3.18
CA LYS A 158 -7.79 3.27 3.35
C LYS A 158 -6.87 2.08 3.06
N TYR A 159 -6.01 2.20 2.05
CA TYR A 159 -5.06 1.13 1.71
C TYR A 159 -3.98 0.95 2.77
N LEU A 160 -3.53 2.04 3.42
CA LEU A 160 -2.58 1.95 4.52
C LEU A 160 -3.20 1.27 5.75
N VAL A 161 -4.44 1.62 6.09
CA VAL A 161 -5.17 0.96 7.19
C VAL A 161 -5.44 -0.51 6.85
N MET A 162 -5.89 -0.80 5.62
CA MET A 162 -6.11 -2.16 5.14
C MET A 162 -4.84 -3.00 5.21
N GLY A 163 -3.70 -2.42 4.79
CA GLY A 163 -2.40 -3.10 4.82
C GLY A 163 -1.95 -3.47 6.23
N ASN A 164 -2.02 -2.51 7.17
CA ASN A 164 -1.66 -2.78 8.57
C ASN A 164 -2.58 -3.84 9.22
N LEU A 165 -3.88 -3.78 8.94
CA LEU A 165 -4.81 -4.82 9.40
C LEU A 165 -4.48 -6.18 8.80
N ALA A 166 -4.23 -6.25 7.50
CA ALA A 166 -3.89 -7.50 6.83
C ALA A 166 -2.61 -8.10 7.40
N ALA A 167 -1.57 -7.29 7.66
CA ALA A 167 -0.35 -7.71 8.31
C ALA A 167 -0.62 -8.23 9.74
N ALA A 168 -1.49 -7.56 10.49
CA ALA A 168 -1.89 -8.03 11.83
C ALA A 168 -2.51 -9.43 11.77
N TYR A 169 -3.37 -9.69 10.78
CA TYR A 169 -3.97 -11.01 10.59
C TYR A 169 -2.94 -12.06 10.17
N ASP A 170 -2.07 -11.74 9.22
CA ASP A 170 -1.03 -12.66 8.75
C ASP A 170 -0.04 -13.05 9.87
N HIS A 171 0.27 -12.10 10.76
CA HIS A 171 1.13 -12.33 11.93
C HIS A 171 0.36 -12.87 13.15
N GLY A 172 -0.91 -13.25 13.02
CA GLY A 172 -1.71 -13.81 14.11
C GLY A 172 -2.02 -12.83 15.25
N GLN A 173 -1.90 -11.52 15.01
CA GLN A 173 -2.16 -10.50 16.04
C GLN A 173 -3.66 -10.30 16.32
N ASN A 174 -4.52 -10.75 15.43
CA ASN A 174 -5.97 -10.67 15.55
C ASN A 174 -6.57 -11.50 16.72
N ILE A 175 -5.79 -12.39 17.33
CA ILE A 175 -6.20 -13.14 18.53
C ILE A 175 -6.15 -12.27 19.80
N TYR A 176 -5.37 -11.19 19.79
CA TYR A 176 -5.25 -10.27 20.92
C TYR A 176 -6.28 -9.15 20.83
N ASP A 177 -6.57 -8.52 21.97
CA ASP A 177 -7.43 -7.34 21.98
C ASP A 177 -6.71 -6.13 21.36
N ALA A 178 -7.49 -5.33 20.63
CA ALA A 178 -7.06 -4.02 20.23
C ALA A 178 -7.04 -3.07 21.43
N TYR A 179 -6.12 -2.11 21.41
CA TYR A 179 -5.96 -1.10 22.45
C TYR A 179 -5.36 0.17 21.90
N VAL A 180 -5.36 1.23 22.69
CA VAL A 180 -4.73 2.51 22.31
C VAL A 180 -3.35 2.60 22.96
N GLN A 181 -2.33 2.93 22.17
CA GLN A 181 -0.98 3.22 22.65
C GLN A 181 -0.49 4.54 22.04
N ASN A 182 -0.24 5.54 22.86
CA ASN A 182 0.22 6.86 22.40
C ASN A 182 -0.66 7.46 21.28
N GLY A 183 -1.99 7.34 21.40
CA GLY A 183 -2.95 7.81 20.41
C GLY A 183 -3.09 6.93 19.16
N THR A 184 -2.31 5.86 19.06
CA THR A 184 -2.35 4.91 17.93
C THR A 184 -3.21 3.70 18.31
N VAL A 185 -4.08 3.28 17.40
CA VAL A 185 -4.83 2.02 17.50
C VAL A 185 -3.89 0.86 17.19
N MET A 186 -3.76 -0.03 18.16
CA MET A 186 -2.94 -1.24 18.09
C MET A 186 -3.82 -2.48 18.03
N LEU A 187 -3.37 -3.53 17.33
CA LEU A 187 -3.94 -4.88 17.37
C LEU A 187 -2.80 -5.85 17.69
N GLY A 188 -2.78 -6.39 18.91
CA GLY A 188 -1.59 -7.05 19.43
C GLY A 188 -0.39 -6.09 19.39
N ASN A 189 0.72 -6.47 18.76
CA ASN A 189 1.89 -5.61 18.60
C ASN A 189 1.91 -4.82 17.26
N GLN A 190 0.87 -4.95 16.43
CA GLN A 190 0.77 -4.26 15.16
C GLN A 190 0.06 -2.91 15.30
N ALA A 191 0.73 -1.83 14.92
CA ALA A 191 0.09 -0.52 14.77
C ALA A 191 -0.85 -0.53 13.55
N ILE A 192 -2.10 -0.13 13.74
CA ILE A 192 -3.10 -0.10 12.68
C ILE A 192 -3.20 1.28 12.06
N PHE A 193 -3.53 2.30 12.85
CA PHE A 193 -3.54 3.70 12.42
C PHE A 193 -3.55 4.64 13.61
N THR A 194 -3.11 5.88 13.39
CA THR A 194 -3.29 6.99 14.32
C THR A 194 -4.42 7.87 13.81
N PRO A 195 -5.51 8.05 14.55
CA PRO A 195 -6.61 8.92 14.16
C PRO A 195 -6.15 10.37 13.96
N VAL A 196 -6.74 11.01 12.96
CA VAL A 196 -6.57 12.43 12.68
C VAL A 196 -7.94 13.13 12.71
N SER A 197 -7.94 14.45 12.59
CA SER A 197 -9.20 15.22 12.54
C SER A 197 -10.11 14.69 11.43
N GLY A 198 -11.35 14.35 11.78
CA GLY A 198 -12.34 13.75 10.89
C GLY A 198 -12.39 12.21 10.91
N ASP A 199 -11.43 11.54 11.54
CA ASP A 199 -11.55 10.12 11.86
C ASP A 199 -12.43 9.91 13.09
N ILE A 200 -12.90 8.68 13.31
CA ILE A 200 -13.43 8.26 14.61
C ILE A 200 -12.31 8.28 15.66
N SER A 201 -12.65 8.36 16.95
CA SER A 201 -11.63 8.34 18.00
C SER A 201 -10.89 7.01 18.05
N ALA A 202 -9.69 7.01 18.66
CA ALA A 202 -8.92 5.78 18.85
C ALA A 202 -9.70 4.76 19.69
N GLU A 203 -10.40 5.21 20.74
CA GLU A 203 -11.21 4.38 21.64
C GLU A 203 -12.42 3.78 20.92
N GLU A 204 -13.10 4.57 20.06
CA GLU A 204 -14.21 4.09 19.25
C GLU A 204 -13.73 3.04 18.25
N ALA A 205 -12.60 3.30 17.57
CA ALA A 205 -11.99 2.35 16.65
C ALA A 205 -11.62 1.03 17.35
N VAL A 206 -11.04 1.08 18.54
CA VAL A 206 -10.73 -0.09 19.36
C VAL A 206 -12.00 -0.86 19.72
N ALA A 207 -13.07 -0.19 20.14
CA ALA A 207 -14.33 -0.84 20.46
C ALA A 207 -14.95 -1.55 19.25
N ILE A 208 -14.92 -0.91 18.07
CA ILE A 208 -15.37 -1.52 16.83
C ILE A 208 -14.50 -2.73 16.48
N LEU A 209 -13.18 -2.56 16.46
CA LEU A 209 -12.21 -3.59 16.08
C LEU A 209 -12.35 -4.85 16.95
N ASN A 210 -12.47 -4.70 18.26
CA ASN A 210 -12.66 -5.84 19.20
C ASN A 210 -13.98 -6.58 18.99
N ARG A 211 -14.99 -5.93 18.43
CA ARG A 211 -16.29 -6.53 18.14
C ARG A 211 -16.34 -7.29 16.81
N ILE A 212 -15.52 -6.91 15.82
CA ILE A 212 -15.66 -7.40 14.44
C ILE A 212 -14.48 -8.26 13.95
N LYS A 213 -13.35 -8.25 14.66
CA LYS A 213 -12.13 -9.03 14.34
C LYS A 213 -12.34 -10.56 14.44
#